data_eaf9f9aa026b3693606e0e8a252f9a05
#
_entry.id   eaf9f9aa026b3693606e0e8a252f9a05
#
_cell.length_a   1.000
_cell.length_b   1.000
_cell.length_c   1.000
_cell.angle_alpha   90.00
_cell.angle_beta   90.00
_cell.angle_gamma   90.00
#
_symmetry.space_group_name_H-M   'P 1'
#
loop_
_entity.id
_entity.type
_entity.pdbx_description
1 polymer ?
#
loop_
_entity_poly.entity_id
_entity_poly.type
_entity_poly.pdbx_seq_one_letter_code
_entity_poly.pdbx_strand_id
1 'polypeptide(L)'
;LDVGDYLAGVSGAREKLAPVLYQALTEVGFFYLIGHGVPRSVLDGVCQEGERFHALPLEQKNTIKLNDVFVGYMGDRQQLGRTSEYYEGHTKPDRVEAFFMQRDRAPFKLPFPNQWPQGLLGFRETLVDFFEIMEELSLSLLPLFATALDLPSDFFEPLFLKYQNIAFQRLSHYPPDPLEEDQYNSSPHTDGT
;
A
#
# COMPACT_ATOMS: atom_id res chain seq x y z
N LEU A 1 5.22 16.56 4.16
CA LEU A 1 4.02 16.96 4.89
C LEU A 1 4.16 16.55 6.35
N ASP A 2 4.26 17.51 7.28
CA ASP A 2 4.30 17.24 8.72
C ASP A 2 2.88 17.20 9.30
N VAL A 3 2.46 16.04 9.76
CA VAL A 3 1.11 15.84 10.31
C VAL A 3 1.08 15.77 11.86
N GLY A 4 2.22 16.02 12.52
CA GLY A 4 2.33 15.86 13.96
C GLY A 4 1.33 16.71 14.76
N ASP A 5 1.28 18.00 14.50
CA ASP A 5 0.32 18.91 15.14
C ASP A 5 -1.14 18.56 14.82
N TYR A 6 -1.39 18.15 13.59
CA TYR A 6 -2.73 17.72 13.17
C TYR A 6 -3.19 16.48 13.91
N LEU A 7 -2.35 15.43 13.95
CA LEU A 7 -2.67 14.18 14.66
C LEU A 7 -2.73 14.37 16.18
N ALA A 8 -1.99 15.34 16.72
CA ALA A 8 -2.07 15.73 18.13
C ALA A 8 -3.33 16.57 18.47
N GLY A 9 -4.16 16.91 17.48
CA GLY A 9 -5.38 17.69 17.69
C GLY A 9 -5.15 19.18 17.99
N VAL A 10 -4.00 19.73 17.57
CA VAL A 10 -3.71 21.16 17.75
C VAL A 10 -4.71 22.00 16.95
N SER A 11 -5.34 22.95 17.62
CA SER A 11 -6.36 23.83 17.01
C SER A 11 -5.81 24.58 15.78
N GLY A 12 -6.53 24.51 14.67
CA GLY A 12 -6.16 25.16 13.40
C GLY A 12 -5.05 24.45 12.62
N ALA A 13 -4.51 23.31 13.10
CA ALA A 13 -3.46 22.58 12.39
C ALA A 13 -3.98 21.99 11.07
N ARG A 14 -5.22 21.48 11.04
CA ARG A 14 -5.83 20.96 9.83
C ARG A 14 -5.99 22.02 8.75
N GLU A 15 -6.52 23.18 9.11
CA GLU A 15 -6.77 24.31 8.22
C GLU A 15 -5.47 24.89 7.64
N LYS A 16 -4.38 24.84 8.42
CA LYS A 16 -3.04 25.23 7.94
C LYS A 16 -2.44 24.21 6.99
N LEU A 17 -2.67 22.93 7.25
CA LEU A 17 -2.05 21.83 6.50
C LEU A 17 -2.78 21.52 5.20
N ALA A 18 -4.11 21.73 5.15
CA ALA A 18 -4.94 21.42 4.00
C ALA A 18 -4.45 22.06 2.69
N PRO A 19 -4.12 23.36 2.61
CA PRO A 19 -3.61 23.95 1.37
C PRO A 19 -2.24 23.38 0.97
N VAL A 20 -1.39 23.00 1.93
CA VAL A 20 -0.09 22.37 1.63
C VAL A 20 -0.29 20.98 1.03
N LEU A 21 -1.23 20.20 1.57
CA LEU A 21 -1.61 18.91 1.01
C LEU A 21 -2.18 19.09 -0.41
N TYR A 22 -3.11 20.03 -0.60
CA TYR A 22 -3.70 20.31 -1.91
C TYR A 22 -2.63 20.63 -2.95
N GLN A 23 -1.71 21.51 -2.62
CA GLN A 23 -0.60 21.88 -3.51
C GLN A 23 0.28 20.67 -3.84
N ALA A 24 0.67 19.87 -2.85
CA ALA A 24 1.49 18.67 -3.06
C ALA A 24 0.82 17.68 -4.02
N LEU A 25 -0.49 17.47 -3.87
CA LEU A 25 -1.25 16.55 -4.69
C LEU A 25 -1.50 17.05 -6.12
N THR A 26 -1.71 18.37 -6.30
CA THR A 26 -2.02 18.93 -7.61
C THR A 26 -0.78 19.26 -8.45
N GLU A 27 0.35 19.58 -7.82
CA GLU A 27 1.58 19.97 -8.52
C GLU A 27 2.54 18.79 -8.71
N VAL A 28 2.60 17.85 -7.74
CA VAL A 28 3.56 16.74 -7.73
C VAL A 28 2.86 15.37 -7.79
N GLY A 29 1.73 15.21 -7.11
CA GLY A 29 1.01 13.94 -6.96
C GLY A 29 1.55 13.05 -5.82
N PHE A 30 2.69 13.39 -5.22
CA PHE A 30 3.35 12.63 -4.15
C PHE A 30 3.85 13.54 -3.04
N PHE A 31 3.92 13.01 -1.83
CA PHE A 31 4.53 13.68 -0.69
C PHE A 31 5.10 12.68 0.32
N TYR A 32 6.11 13.11 1.07
CA TYR A 32 6.56 12.40 2.26
C TYR A 32 5.71 12.81 3.45
N LEU A 33 5.36 11.84 4.28
CA LEU A 33 4.64 12.07 5.54
C LEU A 33 5.61 11.96 6.71
N ILE A 34 5.68 12.99 7.53
CA ILE A 34 6.48 13.01 8.76
C ILE A 34 5.60 13.40 9.96
N GLY A 35 6.07 13.15 11.16
CA GLY A 35 5.27 13.39 12.36
C GLY A 35 4.07 12.45 12.52
N HIS A 36 4.03 11.35 11.74
CA HIS A 36 2.91 10.42 11.68
C HIS A 36 2.81 9.45 12.87
N GLY A 37 3.75 9.48 13.81
CA GLY A 37 3.72 8.67 15.03
C GLY A 37 3.99 7.17 14.87
N VAL A 38 4.13 6.65 13.65
CA VAL A 38 4.48 5.23 13.42
C VAL A 38 5.93 5.00 13.83
N PRO A 39 6.21 4.08 14.77
CA PRO A 39 7.57 3.81 15.23
C PRO A 39 8.46 3.30 14.09
N ARG A 40 9.71 3.77 14.06
CA ARG A 40 10.69 3.32 13.06
C ARG A 40 10.87 1.79 13.08
N SER A 41 10.82 1.17 14.25
CA SER A 41 10.93 -0.29 14.42
C SER A 41 9.81 -1.06 13.70
N VAL A 42 8.61 -0.47 13.59
CA VAL A 42 7.49 -1.07 12.85
C VAL A 42 7.78 -1.04 11.35
N LEU A 43 8.27 0.10 10.85
CA LEU A 43 8.66 0.24 9.43
C LEU A 43 9.83 -0.69 9.07
N ASP A 44 10.85 -0.74 9.92
CA ASP A 44 12.00 -1.61 9.70
C ASP A 44 11.60 -3.09 9.80
N GLY A 45 10.69 -3.43 10.71
CA GLY A 45 10.17 -4.79 10.86
C GLY A 45 9.47 -5.30 9.60
N VAL A 46 8.56 -4.50 9.02
CA VAL A 46 7.86 -4.93 7.79
C VAL A 46 8.79 -5.03 6.59
N CYS A 47 9.81 -4.15 6.49
CA CYS A 47 10.85 -4.27 5.46
C CYS A 47 11.65 -5.56 5.61
N GLN A 48 12.09 -5.89 6.82
CA GLN A 48 12.82 -7.13 7.11
C GLN A 48 11.99 -8.38 6.78
N GLU A 49 10.71 -8.38 7.11
CA GLU A 49 9.83 -9.50 6.75
C GLU A 49 9.62 -9.59 5.23
N GLY A 50 9.54 -8.47 4.52
CA GLY A 50 9.53 -8.44 3.06
C GLY A 50 10.78 -9.07 2.46
N GLU A 51 11.97 -8.70 2.95
CA GLU A 51 13.24 -9.29 2.52
C GLU A 51 13.29 -10.79 2.80
N ARG A 52 12.88 -11.23 3.99
CA ARG A 52 12.84 -12.66 4.37
C ARG A 52 11.90 -13.45 3.45
N PHE A 53 10.74 -12.90 3.14
CA PHE A 53 9.77 -13.55 2.26
C PHE A 53 10.30 -13.67 0.82
N HIS A 54 10.80 -12.57 0.25
CA HIS A 54 11.28 -12.58 -1.13
C HIS A 54 12.56 -13.43 -1.32
N ALA A 55 13.34 -13.63 -0.25
CA ALA A 55 14.47 -14.54 -0.24
C ALA A 55 14.10 -16.04 -0.20
N LEU A 56 12.84 -16.39 0.03
CA LEU A 56 12.38 -17.78 0.00
C LEU A 56 12.56 -18.40 -1.39
N PRO A 57 12.86 -19.72 -1.48
CA PRO A 57 12.84 -20.43 -2.74
C PRO A 57 11.51 -20.25 -3.49
N LEU A 58 11.59 -20.13 -4.82
CA LEU A 58 10.41 -19.90 -5.67
C LEU A 58 9.32 -20.96 -5.47
N GLU A 59 9.72 -22.21 -5.23
CA GLU A 59 8.79 -23.30 -4.93
C GLU A 59 7.94 -23.02 -3.70
N GLN A 60 8.55 -22.47 -2.64
CA GLN A 60 7.83 -22.12 -1.42
C GLN A 60 6.88 -20.93 -1.66
N LYS A 61 7.35 -19.89 -2.35
CA LYS A 61 6.50 -18.75 -2.72
C LYS A 61 5.31 -19.19 -3.59
N ASN A 62 5.52 -20.13 -4.51
CA ASN A 62 4.49 -20.67 -5.38
C ASN A 62 3.42 -21.53 -4.68
N THR A 63 3.62 -21.95 -3.43
CA THR A 63 2.56 -22.65 -2.67
C THR A 63 1.38 -21.73 -2.32
N ILE A 64 1.59 -20.43 -2.37
CA ILE A 64 0.61 -19.39 -2.04
C ILE A 64 0.44 -18.40 -3.20
N LYS A 65 0.32 -18.91 -4.43
CA LYS A 65 0.13 -18.07 -5.62
C LYS A 65 -1.05 -17.12 -5.47
N LEU A 66 -0.90 -15.94 -6.06
CA LEU A 66 -1.95 -14.93 -6.15
C LEU A 66 -3.23 -15.56 -6.73
N ASN A 67 -4.34 -15.37 -6.03
CA ASN A 67 -5.65 -15.83 -6.44
C ASN A 67 -6.49 -14.70 -7.07
N ASP A 68 -7.70 -15.03 -7.53
CA ASP A 68 -8.61 -14.10 -8.22
C ASP A 68 -9.10 -12.95 -7.33
N VAL A 69 -8.87 -13.01 -6.01
CA VAL A 69 -9.23 -11.96 -5.05
C VAL A 69 -8.00 -11.17 -4.57
N PHE A 70 -6.91 -11.23 -5.31
CA PHE A 70 -5.67 -10.51 -5.05
C PHE A 70 -5.06 -10.81 -3.66
N VAL A 71 -4.95 -12.08 -3.30
CA VAL A 71 -4.27 -12.54 -2.08
C VAL A 71 -3.24 -13.59 -2.44
N GLY A 72 -2.03 -13.44 -1.93
CA GLY A 72 -0.92 -14.37 -2.12
C GLY A 72 0.25 -13.78 -2.89
N TYR A 73 1.06 -14.63 -3.48
CA TYR A 73 2.29 -14.29 -4.18
C TYR A 73 2.10 -14.11 -5.69
N MET A 74 2.44 -12.95 -6.18
CA MET A 74 2.60 -12.65 -7.60
C MET A 74 4.09 -12.76 -7.98
N GLY A 75 4.40 -13.66 -8.90
CA GLY A 75 5.77 -13.86 -9.38
C GLY A 75 6.27 -12.73 -10.29
N ASP A 76 7.59 -12.68 -10.48
CA ASP A 76 8.22 -11.75 -11.42
C ASP A 76 7.62 -11.88 -12.83
N ARG A 77 7.52 -10.76 -13.55
CA ARG A 77 6.97 -10.68 -14.92
C ARG A 77 5.50 -11.14 -15.06
N GLN A 78 4.71 -11.12 -14.01
CA GLN A 78 3.28 -11.42 -14.09
C GLN A 78 2.40 -10.16 -14.20
N GLN A 79 2.96 -8.99 -13.91
CA GLN A 79 2.25 -7.73 -14.05
C GLN A 79 2.50 -7.14 -15.45
N LEU A 80 1.42 -6.93 -16.20
CA LEU A 80 1.44 -6.15 -17.44
C LEU A 80 0.79 -4.79 -17.12
N GLY A 81 1.50 -3.71 -17.40
CA GLY A 81 0.96 -2.36 -17.33
C GLY A 81 -0.09 -2.14 -18.43
N ARG A 82 -1.32 -2.64 -18.20
CA ARG A 82 -2.39 -2.64 -19.23
C ARG A 82 -3.17 -1.34 -19.34
N THR A 83 -2.92 -0.37 -18.48
CA THR A 83 -3.85 0.76 -18.28
C THR A 83 -3.33 2.10 -18.77
N SER A 84 -2.19 2.15 -19.45
CA SER A 84 -1.67 3.41 -19.97
C SER A 84 -1.98 3.57 -21.45
N GLU A 85 -2.96 4.39 -21.77
CA GLU A 85 -3.21 4.87 -23.14
C GLU A 85 -2.00 5.64 -23.73
N TYR A 86 -1.05 6.02 -22.89
CA TYR A 86 0.18 6.77 -23.26
C TYR A 86 1.31 5.87 -23.78
N TYR A 87 1.18 4.55 -23.64
CA TYR A 87 2.21 3.58 -24.04
C TYR A 87 1.63 2.50 -24.93
N GLU A 88 1.22 2.90 -26.13
CA GLU A 88 1.00 1.95 -27.21
C GLU A 88 2.33 1.24 -27.51
N GLY A 89 2.42 -0.05 -27.21
CA GLY A 89 3.56 -0.89 -27.59
C GLY A 89 4.32 -1.58 -26.46
N HIS A 90 4.04 -1.31 -25.19
CA HIS A 90 4.64 -2.07 -24.08
C HIS A 90 4.12 -3.50 -24.07
N THR A 91 4.94 -4.42 -24.56
CA THR A 91 4.65 -5.86 -24.58
C THR A 91 5.38 -6.63 -23.50
N LYS A 92 6.35 -5.98 -22.82
CA LYS A 92 7.15 -6.62 -21.78
C LYS A 92 6.51 -6.43 -20.41
N PRO A 93 6.36 -7.51 -19.65
CA PRO A 93 5.85 -7.40 -18.26
C PRO A 93 6.86 -6.71 -17.35
N ASP A 94 6.35 -6.05 -16.32
CA ASP A 94 7.14 -5.40 -15.29
C ASP A 94 8.00 -6.40 -14.51
N ARG A 95 9.20 -5.95 -14.14
CA ARG A 95 10.14 -6.71 -13.32
C ARG A 95 9.83 -6.45 -11.84
N VAL A 96 8.80 -7.10 -11.37
CA VAL A 96 8.35 -7.02 -9.99
C VAL A 96 7.73 -8.33 -9.55
N GLU A 97 8.06 -8.75 -8.35
CA GLU A 97 7.31 -9.76 -7.63
C GLU A 97 6.68 -9.13 -6.38
N ALA A 98 5.59 -9.66 -5.90
CA ALA A 98 4.91 -9.07 -4.76
C ALA A 98 4.13 -10.10 -3.94
N PHE A 99 4.03 -9.83 -2.64
CA PHE A 99 3.07 -10.50 -1.76
C PHE A 99 1.91 -9.56 -1.48
N PHE A 100 0.69 -10.10 -1.60
CA PHE A 100 -0.55 -9.36 -1.35
C PHE A 100 -1.32 -9.98 -0.18
N MET A 101 -1.81 -9.11 0.68
CA MET A 101 -2.74 -9.49 1.74
C MET A 101 -3.87 -8.47 1.88
N GLN A 102 -4.96 -8.93 2.44
CA GLN A 102 -6.09 -8.12 2.86
C GLN A 102 -6.13 -8.07 4.39
N ARG A 103 -7.04 -7.27 4.96
CA ARG A 103 -7.26 -7.24 6.41
C ARG A 103 -7.50 -8.66 6.94
N ASP A 104 -6.76 -9.05 7.98
CA ASP A 104 -6.75 -10.42 8.51
C ASP A 104 -7.51 -10.56 9.85
N ARG A 105 -7.84 -9.44 10.52
CA ARG A 105 -8.49 -9.47 11.83
C ARG A 105 -10.01 -9.25 11.77
N ALA A 106 -10.71 -9.92 12.70
CA ALA A 106 -12.15 -9.74 12.91
C ALA A 106 -12.50 -8.26 13.22
N PRO A 107 -13.71 -7.78 12.89
CA PRO A 107 -14.87 -8.56 12.48
C PRO A 107 -14.99 -8.84 10.98
N PHE A 108 -14.04 -8.38 10.17
CA PHE A 108 -14.11 -8.53 8.73
C PHE A 108 -13.83 -9.98 8.34
N LYS A 109 -14.80 -10.63 7.70
CA LYS A 109 -14.63 -11.97 7.13
C LYS A 109 -14.59 -11.82 5.61
N LEU A 110 -13.42 -11.97 5.06
CA LEU A 110 -13.29 -12.14 3.62
C LEU A 110 -13.86 -13.48 3.20
N PRO A 111 -14.46 -13.58 2.02
CA PRO A 111 -14.87 -14.86 1.45
C PRO A 111 -13.67 -15.81 1.23
N PHE A 112 -12.47 -15.24 1.14
CA PHE A 112 -11.21 -15.97 0.99
C PHE A 112 -10.21 -15.48 2.03
N PRO A 113 -9.64 -16.39 2.85
CA PRO A 113 -8.62 -16.03 3.84
C PRO A 113 -7.31 -15.64 3.15
N ASN A 114 -6.49 -14.84 3.86
CA ASN A 114 -5.12 -14.61 3.45
C ASN A 114 -4.34 -15.92 3.35
N GLN A 115 -3.41 -15.98 2.41
CA GLN A 115 -2.49 -17.09 2.22
C GLN A 115 -1.16 -16.76 2.87
N TRP A 116 -0.66 -17.60 3.75
CA TRP A 116 0.57 -17.36 4.50
C TRP A 116 1.64 -18.39 4.16
N PRO A 117 2.92 -17.96 3.98
CA PRO A 117 4.01 -18.89 3.72
C PRO A 117 4.26 -19.78 4.95
N GLN A 118 4.48 -21.06 4.72
CA GLN A 118 4.80 -21.99 5.80
C GLN A 118 6.25 -21.77 6.28
N GLY A 119 6.46 -21.90 7.59
CA GLY A 119 7.79 -21.84 8.19
C GLY A 119 8.39 -20.46 8.35
N LEU A 120 7.74 -19.39 7.92
CA LEU A 120 8.19 -18.02 8.10
C LEU A 120 7.55 -17.43 9.38
N LEU A 121 8.12 -17.81 10.53
CA LEU A 121 7.62 -17.38 11.84
C LEU A 121 7.73 -15.87 12.01
N GLY A 122 6.68 -15.23 12.54
CA GLY A 122 6.60 -13.79 12.78
C GLY A 122 6.13 -12.97 11.57
N PHE A 123 6.21 -13.51 10.36
CA PHE A 123 5.82 -12.82 9.13
C PHE A 123 4.37 -12.32 9.17
N ARG A 124 3.43 -13.21 9.46
CA ARG A 124 2.01 -12.87 9.53
C ARG A 124 1.73 -11.80 10.59
N GLU A 125 2.24 -12.02 11.79
CA GLU A 125 2.01 -11.13 12.92
C GLU A 125 2.51 -9.71 12.62
N THR A 126 3.74 -9.59 12.10
CA THR A 126 4.33 -8.29 11.75
C THR A 126 3.53 -7.57 10.66
N LEU A 127 3.10 -8.29 9.62
CA LEU A 127 2.34 -7.68 8.53
C LEU A 127 0.94 -7.26 8.95
N VAL A 128 0.29 -8.06 9.78
CA VAL A 128 -1.05 -7.75 10.30
C VAL A 128 -1.00 -6.54 11.22
N ASP A 129 -0.02 -6.46 12.12
CA ASP A 129 0.16 -5.31 13.00
C ASP A 129 0.46 -4.03 12.21
N PHE A 130 1.34 -4.13 11.20
CA PHE A 130 1.64 -3.01 10.31
C PHE A 130 0.40 -2.56 9.53
N PHE A 131 -0.36 -3.50 8.98
CA PHE A 131 -1.59 -3.20 8.24
C PHE A 131 -2.57 -2.38 9.09
N GLU A 132 -2.80 -2.77 10.34
CA GLU A 132 -3.71 -2.07 11.24
C GLU A 132 -3.23 -0.66 11.57
N ILE A 133 -1.95 -0.49 11.85
CA ILE A 133 -1.34 0.82 12.12
C ILE A 133 -1.51 1.74 10.90
N MET A 134 -1.24 1.24 9.69
CA MET A 134 -1.35 2.02 8.47
C MET A 134 -2.81 2.33 8.11
N GLU A 135 -3.73 1.42 8.38
CA GLU A 135 -5.16 1.66 8.20
C GLU A 135 -5.65 2.77 9.14
N GLU A 136 -5.28 2.73 10.43
CA GLU A 136 -5.64 3.78 11.39
C GLU A 136 -5.07 5.14 11.00
N LEU A 137 -3.80 5.18 10.59
CA LEU A 137 -3.19 6.40 10.07
C LEU A 137 -3.94 6.92 8.84
N SER A 138 -4.24 6.06 7.87
CA SER A 138 -4.94 6.44 6.65
C SER A 138 -6.34 7.02 6.95
N LEU A 139 -7.10 6.38 7.82
CA LEU A 139 -8.41 6.87 8.24
C LEU A 139 -8.32 8.21 8.98
N SER A 140 -7.29 8.41 9.80
CA SER A 140 -7.07 9.67 10.51
C SER A 140 -6.75 10.85 9.58
N LEU A 141 -6.27 10.58 8.37
CA LEU A 141 -5.96 11.61 7.38
C LEU A 141 -7.18 12.02 6.54
N LEU A 142 -8.25 11.23 6.50
CA LEU A 142 -9.42 11.53 5.66
C LEU A 142 -10.04 12.93 5.90
N PRO A 143 -10.17 13.41 7.15
CA PRO A 143 -10.67 14.77 7.39
C PRO A 143 -9.75 15.86 6.82
N LEU A 144 -8.44 15.62 6.78
CA LEU A 144 -7.49 16.54 6.17
C LEU A 144 -7.66 16.58 4.64
N PHE A 145 -7.83 15.42 3.99
CA PHE A 145 -8.13 15.34 2.56
C PHE A 145 -9.46 16.02 2.21
N ALA A 146 -10.52 15.80 3.01
CA ALA A 146 -11.79 16.48 2.82
C ALA A 146 -11.62 18.01 2.89
N THR A 147 -10.93 18.51 3.91
CA THR A 147 -10.66 19.94 4.05
C THR A 147 -9.83 20.51 2.89
N ALA A 148 -8.84 19.76 2.39
CA ALA A 148 -8.04 20.17 1.23
C ALA A 148 -8.85 20.29 -0.07
N LEU A 149 -9.98 19.59 -0.15
CA LEU A 149 -10.93 19.62 -1.26
C LEU A 149 -12.13 20.56 -1.03
N ASP A 150 -12.07 21.44 -0.02
CA ASP A 150 -13.18 22.31 0.39
C ASP A 150 -14.49 21.56 0.74
N LEU A 151 -14.35 20.31 1.23
CA LEU A 151 -15.46 19.47 1.65
C LEU A 151 -15.61 19.47 3.19
N PRO A 152 -16.80 19.14 3.73
CA PRO A 152 -16.96 18.89 5.16
C PRO A 152 -15.95 17.84 5.65
N SER A 153 -15.37 18.03 6.82
CA SER A 153 -14.30 17.18 7.33
C SER A 153 -14.69 15.69 7.51
N ASP A 154 -15.97 15.41 7.66
CA ASP A 154 -16.56 14.09 7.81
C ASP A 154 -17.03 13.47 6.47
N PHE A 155 -16.80 14.17 5.36
CA PHE A 155 -17.32 13.78 4.04
C PHE A 155 -16.96 12.34 3.65
N PHE A 156 -15.72 11.93 3.93
CA PHE A 156 -15.25 10.59 3.59
C PHE A 156 -15.57 9.52 4.64
N GLU A 157 -15.98 9.90 5.85
CA GLU A 157 -16.21 8.95 6.94
C GLU A 157 -17.20 7.83 6.57
N PRO A 158 -18.38 8.10 5.97
CA PRO A 158 -19.31 7.04 5.61
C PRO A 158 -18.84 6.15 4.45
N LEU A 159 -17.85 6.61 3.67
CA LEU A 159 -17.31 5.86 2.52
C LEU A 159 -16.15 4.94 2.92
N PHE A 160 -15.44 5.29 4.00
CA PHE A 160 -14.25 4.58 4.48
C PHE A 160 -14.41 4.06 5.90
N LEU A 161 -15.60 3.57 6.23
CA LEU A 161 -15.85 2.98 7.55
C LEU A 161 -14.88 1.82 7.80
N LYS A 162 -14.20 1.87 8.95
CA LYS A 162 -13.29 0.83 9.38
C LYS A 162 -14.01 -0.54 9.31
N TYR A 163 -13.34 -1.54 8.74
CA TYR A 163 -13.84 -2.89 8.50
C TYR A 163 -14.98 -3.04 7.46
N GLN A 164 -15.37 -1.99 6.76
CA GLN A 164 -16.39 -2.07 5.70
C GLN A 164 -15.86 -1.75 4.31
N ASN A 165 -14.68 -1.16 4.22
CA ASN A 165 -13.96 -0.90 2.99
C ASN A 165 -13.00 -2.06 2.64
N ILE A 166 -12.70 -2.19 1.36
CA ILE A 166 -11.66 -3.10 0.89
C ILE A 166 -10.32 -2.36 0.99
N ALA A 167 -9.36 -2.98 1.64
CA ALA A 167 -7.99 -2.49 1.73
C ALA A 167 -7.01 -3.65 1.51
N PHE A 168 -5.94 -3.36 0.76
CA PHE A 168 -4.87 -4.31 0.48
C PHE A 168 -3.54 -3.76 0.95
N GLN A 169 -2.68 -4.67 1.36
CA GLN A 169 -1.26 -4.39 1.56
C GLN A 169 -0.47 -5.18 0.53
N ARG A 170 0.47 -4.51 -0.11
CA ARG A 170 1.37 -5.11 -1.09
C ARG A 170 2.81 -4.91 -0.66
N LEU A 171 3.58 -6.00 -0.56
CA LEU A 171 5.02 -5.97 -0.40
C LEU A 171 5.65 -6.23 -1.77
N SER A 172 6.17 -5.21 -2.38
CA SER A 172 6.81 -5.30 -3.70
C SER A 172 8.31 -5.49 -3.57
N HIS A 173 8.87 -6.39 -4.37
CA HIS A 173 10.29 -6.57 -4.55
C HIS A 173 10.65 -6.37 -6.02
N TYR A 174 11.59 -5.49 -6.27
CA TYR A 174 12.13 -5.19 -7.58
C TYR A 174 13.50 -5.85 -7.69
N PRO A 175 13.62 -6.96 -8.46
CA PRO A 175 14.90 -7.66 -8.60
C PRO A 175 15.99 -6.74 -9.15
N PRO A 176 17.25 -6.85 -8.65
CA PRO A 176 18.35 -5.98 -9.05
C PRO A 176 18.93 -6.31 -10.42
N ASP A 177 18.40 -7.31 -11.12
CA ASP A 177 18.87 -7.72 -12.43
C ASP A 177 18.70 -6.59 -13.47
N PRO A 178 19.59 -6.51 -14.47
CA PRO A 178 19.45 -5.53 -15.53
C PRO A 178 18.11 -5.68 -16.26
N LEU A 179 17.47 -4.54 -16.53
CA LEU A 179 16.27 -4.49 -17.36
C LEU A 179 16.66 -4.69 -18.84
N GLU A 180 15.77 -5.31 -19.59
CA GLU A 180 15.85 -5.35 -21.05
C GLU A 180 15.49 -3.97 -21.62
N GLU A 181 15.82 -3.73 -22.90
CA GLU A 181 15.35 -2.52 -23.59
C GLU A 181 13.82 -2.45 -23.54
N ASP A 182 13.26 -1.28 -23.22
CA ASP A 182 11.81 -1.05 -23.07
C ASP A 182 11.13 -1.90 -21.98
N GLN A 183 11.88 -2.38 -21.00
CA GLN A 183 11.34 -3.04 -19.82
C GLN A 183 11.42 -2.12 -18.60
N TYR A 184 10.42 -2.20 -17.73
CA TYR A 184 10.33 -1.39 -16.50
C TYR A 184 10.22 -2.29 -15.26
N ASN A 185 10.58 -1.74 -14.13
CA ASN A 185 10.20 -2.32 -12.82
C ASN A 185 8.72 -2.05 -12.53
N SER A 186 8.25 -0.85 -12.90
CA SER A 186 6.85 -0.47 -12.88
C SER A 186 6.62 0.45 -14.07
N SER A 187 5.84 -0.01 -15.03
CA SER A 187 5.51 0.76 -16.23
C SER A 187 4.70 2.01 -15.85
N PRO A 188 4.85 3.12 -16.59
CA PRO A 188 3.92 4.24 -16.45
C PRO A 188 2.48 3.76 -16.61
N HIS A 189 1.62 4.18 -15.68
CA HIS A 189 0.23 3.73 -15.64
C HIS A 189 -0.68 4.79 -15.02
N THR A 190 -1.97 4.64 -15.24
CA THR A 190 -3.00 5.25 -14.41
C THR A 190 -3.48 4.19 -13.41
N ASP A 191 -3.71 4.61 -12.16
CA ASP A 191 -4.23 3.69 -11.16
C ASP A 191 -5.59 3.15 -11.60
N GLY A 192 -5.73 1.83 -11.52
CA GLY A 192 -6.99 1.15 -11.77
C GLY A 192 -7.86 1.20 -10.51
N THR A 193 -9.10 1.57 -10.64
CA THR A 193 -10.12 1.53 -9.57
C THR A 193 -11.05 0.35 -9.74
#